data_581c62b23194b94ef1157daa3520aaaa
#
_entry.id   581c62b23194b94ef1157daa3520aaaa
#
_cell.length_a   1.000
_cell.length_b   1.000
_cell.length_c   1.000
_cell.angle_alpha   90.00
_cell.angle_beta   90.00
_cell.angle_gamma   90.00
#
_symmetry.space_group_name_H-M   'P 1'
#
loop_
_entity.id
_entity.type
_entity.pdbx_description
1 polymer ?
#
loop_
_entity_poly.entity_id
_entity_poly.type
_entity_poly.pdbx_seq_one_letter_code
_entity_poly.pdbx_strand_id
1 'polypeptide(L)'
;FVIPSKLAPIKIIEQKKKVKELPSGVVRNANEIPIFGPAQTTIIRSEELSELRAELERLRKVEETHKEKHMMSMGYRVGDEYNPYFGSTVERILDRGKVICGTYNDVYGFSIKRDEVWKGFDVDICRAFAVAMFGDKDKIDFVEVDGRTRFEMLFDGTIDILSATTTWTYSRNVKWKIEFLPTTFYDGQGFIVRKNLGVISAKQLVGARVCVQEESTASQNVQDFFELWNIKYTPINLYPDESPEDFYIDGDCDMYGTDRSALASKKATFMYPEEHIILPEIISKEPLGPAVKYGDQKWSDIARWVVYVLFIAEEWEINSQNIDSFKENKDPKIQRFMGERDGEDFPHLGAKLDLSSDWAYQVIKQIGNYREIYEKNVGPKTDLGLKRGMNKLYTKGGLLYAPPLR
;
A
#
# COMPACT_ATOMS: atom_id res chain seq x y z
N PHE A 1 -19.75 -4.13 -0.50
CA PHE A 1 -19.97 -5.48 0.08
C PHE A 1 -19.05 -6.45 -0.65
N VAL A 2 -17.84 -6.66 -0.11
CA VAL A 2 -16.90 -7.67 -0.61
C VAL A 2 -17.38 -9.01 -0.06
N ILE A 3 -17.77 -9.91 -0.93
CA ILE A 3 -17.96 -11.32 -0.57
C ILE A 3 -16.59 -11.85 -0.16
N PRO A 4 -16.40 -12.41 1.04
CA PRO A 4 -15.10 -12.93 1.45
C PRO A 4 -14.61 -13.95 0.43
N SER A 5 -13.45 -13.73 -0.17
CA SER A 5 -12.83 -14.63 -1.16
C SER A 5 -12.27 -15.93 -0.56
N LYS A 6 -12.61 -16.24 0.69
CA LYS A 6 -12.22 -17.47 1.40
C LYS A 6 -13.43 -18.31 1.81
N LEU A 7 -14.29 -18.61 0.84
CA LEU A 7 -14.98 -19.87 0.92
C LEU A 7 -14.03 -20.92 0.34
N ALA A 8 -13.48 -21.79 1.18
CA ALA A 8 -12.83 -23.00 0.73
C ALA A 8 -13.79 -23.70 -0.27
N PRO A 9 -13.29 -24.36 -1.32
CA PRO A 9 -14.15 -24.96 -2.33
C PRO A 9 -15.17 -25.87 -1.64
N ILE A 10 -16.44 -25.48 -1.72
CA ILE A 10 -17.56 -26.27 -1.19
C ILE A 10 -17.64 -27.51 -2.07
N LYS A 11 -17.15 -28.64 -1.57
CA LYS A 11 -17.43 -29.93 -2.19
C LYS A 11 -18.85 -30.32 -1.82
N ILE A 12 -19.78 -30.10 -2.74
CA ILE A 12 -21.14 -30.61 -2.65
C ILE A 12 -21.07 -32.10 -3.02
N ILE A 13 -21.27 -32.97 -2.04
CA ILE A 13 -21.43 -34.40 -2.28
C ILE A 13 -22.94 -34.68 -2.37
N GLU A 14 -23.46 -34.76 -3.59
CA GLU A 14 -24.80 -35.31 -3.83
C GLU A 14 -24.78 -36.79 -3.55
N GLN A 15 -25.28 -37.23 -2.39
CA GLN A 15 -25.59 -38.63 -2.16
C GLN A 15 -27.00 -38.93 -2.61
N LYS A 16 -27.14 -39.52 -3.79
CA LYS A 16 -28.35 -40.26 -4.18
C LYS A 16 -28.28 -41.67 -3.59
N LYS A 17 -29.22 -41.94 -2.66
CA LYS A 17 -29.72 -43.24 -2.16
C LYS A 17 -29.09 -43.86 -0.92
N LYS A 18 -30.05 -44.15 -0.02
CA LYS A 18 -30.07 -45.06 1.15
C LYS A 18 -29.15 -44.74 2.30
N VAL A 19 -29.74 -44.10 3.30
CA VAL A 19 -29.21 -43.92 4.66
C VAL A 19 -29.11 -45.32 5.31
N LYS A 20 -27.86 -45.76 5.57
CA LYS A 20 -27.58 -46.74 6.62
C LYS A 20 -27.27 -45.93 7.88
N GLU A 21 -27.79 -46.40 8.99
CA GLU A 21 -27.65 -45.77 10.29
C GLU A 21 -26.22 -45.38 10.60
N LEU A 22 -26.02 -44.10 10.88
CA LEU A 22 -24.76 -43.50 11.36
C LEU A 22 -24.86 -43.34 12.88
N PRO A 23 -23.73 -43.36 13.62
CA PRO A 23 -23.72 -43.28 15.09
C PRO A 23 -24.35 -41.95 15.56
N SER A 24 -24.91 -42.00 16.77
CA SER A 24 -25.67 -40.92 17.41
C SER A 24 -24.97 -39.54 17.31
N GLY A 25 -25.60 -38.63 16.58
CA GLY A 25 -25.12 -37.23 16.39
C GLY A 25 -25.19 -36.73 14.95
N VAL A 26 -25.54 -37.55 13.96
CA VAL A 26 -25.57 -37.20 12.56
C VAL A 26 -26.99 -37.27 11.99
N VAL A 27 -27.33 -36.25 11.30
CA VAL A 27 -28.48 -35.94 10.40
C VAL A 27 -29.55 -37.04 10.23
N ARG A 28 -30.77 -36.71 10.59
CA ARG A 28 -31.96 -37.56 10.44
C ARG A 28 -32.85 -37.25 9.23
N ASN A 29 -32.48 -36.25 8.40
CA ASN A 29 -33.36 -35.78 7.32
C ASN A 29 -32.62 -35.74 5.97
N ALA A 30 -33.21 -36.29 4.93
CA ALA A 30 -32.65 -36.34 3.58
C ALA A 30 -32.47 -34.96 2.90
N ASN A 31 -32.96 -33.90 3.54
CA ASN A 31 -32.89 -32.51 3.09
C ASN A 31 -31.72 -31.71 3.72
N GLU A 32 -30.88 -32.36 4.54
CA GLU A 32 -29.76 -31.71 5.20
C GLU A 32 -28.43 -32.05 4.51
N ILE A 33 -27.62 -31.03 4.18
CA ILE A 33 -26.33 -31.17 3.50
C ILE A 33 -25.22 -30.71 4.47
N PRO A 34 -24.24 -31.55 4.83
CA PRO A 34 -23.15 -31.16 5.69
C PRO A 34 -22.16 -30.26 4.95
N ILE A 35 -21.78 -29.12 5.54
CA ILE A 35 -20.68 -28.27 5.11
C ILE A 35 -19.52 -28.48 6.08
N PHE A 36 -18.37 -28.90 5.58
CA PHE A 36 -17.20 -29.17 6.36
C PHE A 36 -16.26 -27.95 6.32
N GLY A 37 -16.04 -27.32 7.47
CA GLY A 37 -14.94 -26.38 7.71
C GLY A 37 -13.90 -27.00 8.65
N PRO A 38 -12.71 -26.39 8.85
CA PRO A 38 -11.59 -27.02 9.55
C PRO A 38 -11.83 -27.36 11.04
N ALA A 39 -12.95 -27.02 11.64
CA ALA A 39 -13.25 -27.37 13.04
C ALA A 39 -14.73 -27.59 13.39
N GLN A 40 -15.69 -27.33 12.52
CA GLN A 40 -17.12 -27.47 12.80
C GLN A 40 -17.90 -27.99 11.59
N THR A 41 -18.78 -28.95 11.81
CA THR A 41 -19.72 -29.38 10.78
C THR A 41 -21.01 -28.57 10.95
N THR A 42 -21.27 -27.67 9.98
CA THR A 42 -22.52 -26.93 9.91
C THR A 42 -23.45 -27.64 8.94
N ILE A 43 -24.67 -27.99 9.40
CA ILE A 43 -25.70 -28.61 8.58
C ILE A 43 -26.60 -27.48 8.09
N ILE A 44 -26.68 -27.30 6.78
CA ILE A 44 -27.58 -26.33 6.13
C ILE A 44 -28.72 -27.10 5.51
N ARG A 45 -29.99 -26.70 5.77
CA ARG A 45 -31.16 -27.25 5.13
C ARG A 45 -31.19 -26.90 3.65
N SER A 46 -31.81 -27.75 2.83
CA SER A 46 -31.89 -27.55 1.38
C SER A 46 -32.58 -26.23 1.00
N GLU A 47 -33.54 -25.79 1.82
CA GLU A 47 -34.23 -24.50 1.68
C GLU A 47 -33.30 -23.32 1.92
N GLU A 48 -32.51 -23.34 2.99
CA GLU A 48 -31.51 -22.33 3.32
C GLU A 48 -30.41 -22.26 2.25
N LEU A 49 -30.01 -23.38 1.66
CA LEU A 49 -29.06 -23.45 0.56
C LEU A 49 -29.65 -22.82 -0.72
N SER A 50 -30.92 -22.98 -0.97
CA SER A 50 -31.63 -22.37 -2.09
C SER A 50 -31.74 -20.86 -1.92
N GLU A 51 -32.03 -20.38 -0.71
CA GLU A 51 -32.10 -18.97 -0.37
C GLU A 51 -30.70 -18.30 -0.49
N LEU A 52 -29.68 -18.96 0.03
CA LEU A 52 -28.28 -18.48 -0.11
C LEU A 52 -27.83 -18.39 -1.58
N ARG A 53 -28.20 -19.35 -2.42
CA ARG A 53 -27.93 -19.32 -3.86
C ARG A 53 -28.66 -18.17 -4.55
N ALA A 54 -29.91 -17.95 -4.22
CA ALA A 54 -30.73 -16.87 -4.76
C ALA A 54 -30.17 -15.50 -4.36
N GLU A 55 -29.74 -15.34 -3.10
CA GLU A 55 -29.12 -14.10 -2.62
C GLU A 55 -27.75 -13.86 -3.27
N LEU A 56 -26.95 -14.90 -3.45
CA LEU A 56 -25.66 -14.83 -4.15
C LEU A 56 -25.82 -14.40 -5.64
N GLU A 57 -26.83 -14.92 -6.29
CA GLU A 57 -27.21 -14.53 -7.67
C GLU A 57 -27.67 -13.06 -7.72
N ARG A 58 -28.48 -12.65 -6.73
CA ARG A 58 -28.91 -11.27 -6.60
C ARG A 58 -27.74 -10.31 -6.37
N LEU A 59 -26.79 -10.65 -5.49
CA LEU A 59 -25.60 -9.86 -5.22
C LEU A 59 -24.69 -9.74 -6.45
N ARG A 60 -24.55 -10.85 -7.22
CA ARG A 60 -23.82 -10.82 -8.51
C ARG A 60 -24.45 -9.86 -9.51
N LYS A 61 -25.78 -9.87 -9.65
CA LYS A 61 -26.48 -8.93 -10.54
C LYS A 61 -26.36 -7.49 -10.10
N VAL A 62 -26.34 -7.22 -8.78
CA VAL A 62 -26.09 -5.90 -8.24
C VAL A 62 -24.66 -5.44 -8.55
N GLU A 63 -23.69 -6.33 -8.40
CA GLU A 63 -22.28 -6.06 -8.73
C GLU A 63 -22.09 -5.79 -10.24
N GLU A 64 -22.69 -6.61 -11.11
CA GLU A 64 -22.69 -6.40 -12.57
C GLU A 64 -23.34 -5.05 -12.94
N THR A 65 -24.49 -4.72 -12.33
CA THR A 65 -25.16 -3.42 -12.58
C THR A 65 -24.32 -2.23 -12.10
N HIS A 66 -23.59 -2.37 -10.98
CA HIS A 66 -22.67 -1.32 -10.53
C HIS A 66 -21.47 -1.18 -11.48
N LYS A 67 -20.91 -2.28 -11.96
CA LYS A 67 -19.85 -2.27 -12.99
C LYS A 67 -20.31 -1.61 -14.27
N GLU A 68 -21.49 -1.96 -14.75
CA GLU A 68 -22.07 -1.34 -15.98
C GLU A 68 -22.30 0.15 -15.80
N LYS A 69 -22.90 0.59 -14.67
CA LYS A 69 -23.11 2.00 -14.38
C LYS A 69 -21.80 2.77 -14.27
N HIS A 70 -20.80 2.17 -13.66
CA HIS A 70 -19.47 2.77 -13.54
C HIS A 70 -18.78 2.87 -14.91
N MET A 71 -18.86 1.82 -15.74
CA MET A 71 -18.38 1.85 -17.13
C MET A 71 -19.08 2.94 -17.97
N MET A 72 -20.41 3.05 -17.84
CA MET A 72 -21.17 4.11 -18.53
C MET A 72 -20.77 5.52 -18.07
N SER A 73 -20.47 5.71 -16.77
CA SER A 73 -19.99 6.99 -16.25
C SER A 73 -18.61 7.37 -16.79
N MET A 74 -17.84 6.38 -17.26
CA MET A 74 -16.54 6.55 -17.92
C MET A 74 -16.64 6.62 -19.46
N GLY A 75 -17.85 6.69 -20.03
CA GLY A 75 -18.06 6.83 -21.47
C GLY A 75 -18.12 5.51 -22.25
N TYR A 76 -18.15 4.37 -21.59
CA TYR A 76 -18.35 3.08 -22.25
C TYR A 76 -19.82 2.85 -22.63
N ARG A 77 -20.07 2.18 -23.76
CA ARG A 77 -21.40 1.71 -24.16
C ARG A 77 -21.61 0.27 -23.70
N VAL A 78 -22.84 -0.10 -23.39
CA VAL A 78 -23.20 -1.50 -23.10
C VAL A 78 -22.85 -2.35 -24.32
N GLY A 79 -21.96 -3.34 -24.16
CA GLY A 79 -21.49 -4.20 -25.25
C GLY A 79 -20.08 -3.93 -25.76
N ASP A 80 -19.43 -2.85 -25.32
CA ASP A 80 -18.00 -2.67 -25.56
C ASP A 80 -17.22 -3.70 -24.70
N GLU A 81 -16.31 -4.44 -25.34
CA GLU A 81 -15.34 -5.24 -24.56
C GLU A 81 -14.59 -4.31 -23.63
N TYR A 82 -14.52 -4.65 -22.34
CA TYR A 82 -13.73 -3.92 -21.36
C TYR A 82 -12.29 -3.81 -21.88
N ASN A 83 -11.95 -2.65 -22.40
CA ASN A 83 -10.58 -2.32 -22.76
C ASN A 83 -9.93 -1.57 -21.58
N PRO A 84 -9.12 -2.25 -20.77
CA PRO A 84 -8.41 -1.61 -19.65
C PRO A 84 -7.40 -0.55 -20.10
N TYR A 85 -7.18 -0.43 -21.42
CA TYR A 85 -6.25 0.52 -22.05
C TYR A 85 -6.96 1.74 -22.66
N PHE A 86 -8.27 1.90 -22.44
CA PHE A 86 -9.00 3.02 -23.03
C PHE A 86 -8.61 4.33 -22.28
N GLY A 87 -7.89 5.18 -22.99
CA GLY A 87 -7.31 6.44 -22.51
C GLY A 87 -6.09 6.19 -21.58
N SER A 88 -4.91 6.66 -21.97
CA SER A 88 -3.74 6.54 -21.10
C SER A 88 -3.98 7.34 -19.81
N THR A 89 -3.42 6.90 -18.70
CA THR A 89 -3.49 7.65 -17.43
C THR A 89 -2.91 9.06 -17.62
N VAL A 90 -1.88 9.19 -18.44
CA VAL A 90 -1.29 10.49 -18.79
C VAL A 90 -2.29 11.40 -19.47
N GLU A 91 -3.06 10.91 -20.46
CA GLU A 91 -4.12 11.71 -21.12
C GLU A 91 -5.19 12.16 -20.12
N ARG A 92 -5.68 11.25 -19.27
CA ARG A 92 -6.66 11.62 -18.23
C ARG A 92 -6.13 12.67 -17.25
N ILE A 93 -4.84 12.56 -16.85
CA ILE A 93 -4.17 13.53 -15.98
C ILE A 93 -4.09 14.89 -16.67
N LEU A 94 -3.67 14.93 -17.94
CA LEU A 94 -3.55 16.18 -18.72
C LEU A 94 -4.91 16.85 -18.96
N ASP A 95 -5.93 16.06 -19.34
CA ASP A 95 -7.29 16.58 -19.57
C ASP A 95 -7.90 17.15 -18.29
N ARG A 96 -7.66 16.51 -17.15
CA ARG A 96 -8.13 16.95 -15.82
C ARG A 96 -7.32 18.12 -15.28
N GLY A 97 -6.06 18.26 -15.71
CA GLY A 97 -5.14 19.31 -15.25
C GLY A 97 -4.55 19.08 -13.85
N LYS A 98 -4.63 17.86 -13.32
CA LYS A 98 -4.08 17.47 -12.02
C LYS A 98 -3.94 15.95 -11.87
N VAL A 99 -3.03 15.52 -11.00
CA VAL A 99 -2.86 14.11 -10.58
C VAL A 99 -3.84 13.78 -9.45
N ILE A 100 -4.34 12.56 -9.38
CA ILE A 100 -5.08 12.04 -8.21
C ILE A 100 -4.22 10.97 -7.53
N CYS A 101 -3.83 11.24 -6.28
CA CYS A 101 -3.05 10.31 -5.47
C CYS A 101 -3.88 9.70 -4.35
N GLY A 102 -3.93 8.36 -4.29
CA GLY A 102 -4.49 7.64 -3.17
C GLY A 102 -3.46 7.53 -2.04
N THR A 103 -3.85 7.94 -0.82
CA THR A 103 -3.00 7.86 0.36
C THR A 103 -3.83 7.70 1.64
N TYR A 104 -3.22 7.23 2.74
CA TYR A 104 -3.87 7.24 4.06
C TYR A 104 -4.00 8.66 4.60
N ASN A 105 -4.92 8.88 5.54
CA ASN A 105 -5.14 10.19 6.17
C ASN A 105 -4.66 10.27 7.62
N ASP A 106 -4.20 9.16 8.22
CA ASP A 106 -3.94 8.99 9.66
C ASP A 106 -2.58 8.38 10.02
N VAL A 107 -1.67 8.21 9.04
CA VAL A 107 -0.33 7.65 9.28
C VAL A 107 0.67 8.78 9.52
N TYR A 108 0.88 9.14 10.81
CA TYR A 108 1.75 10.24 11.21
C TYR A 108 3.16 10.10 10.62
N GLY A 109 3.65 11.19 10.03
CA GLY A 109 4.92 11.25 9.33
C GLY A 109 4.88 10.74 7.88
N PHE A 110 3.96 9.86 7.52
CA PHE A 110 3.83 9.35 6.13
C PHE A 110 2.71 10.04 5.37
N SER A 111 1.49 10.04 5.90
CA SER A 111 0.36 10.77 5.32
C SER A 111 -0.68 11.06 6.39
N ILE A 112 -0.87 12.33 6.68
CA ILE A 112 -1.91 12.81 7.57
C ILE A 112 -2.67 13.96 6.93
N LYS A 113 -3.97 14.03 7.21
CA LYS A 113 -4.83 15.14 6.84
C LYS A 113 -5.28 15.86 8.10
N ARG A 114 -4.91 17.15 8.25
CA ARG A 114 -5.38 18.01 9.34
C ARG A 114 -5.78 19.36 8.75
N ASP A 115 -6.93 19.86 9.14
CA ASP A 115 -7.46 21.14 8.67
C ASP A 115 -7.41 21.26 7.13
N GLU A 116 -7.84 20.21 6.42
CA GLU A 116 -7.79 20.04 4.96
C GLU A 116 -6.37 20.07 4.36
N VAL A 117 -5.32 20.07 5.15
CA VAL A 117 -3.92 20.09 4.68
C VAL A 117 -3.30 18.70 4.81
N TRP A 118 -2.87 18.16 3.67
CA TRP A 118 -2.12 16.92 3.60
C TRP A 118 -0.63 17.14 3.82
N LYS A 119 -0.01 16.30 4.68
CA LYS A 119 1.42 16.34 4.99
C LYS A 119 1.96 14.93 5.20
N GLY A 120 3.23 14.73 4.86
CA GLY A 120 3.95 13.50 5.13
C GLY A 120 4.85 13.05 3.99
N PHE A 121 5.56 11.98 4.22
CA PHE A 121 6.51 11.38 3.29
C PHE A 121 5.84 10.93 1.99
N ASP A 122 4.77 10.14 2.07
CA ASP A 122 4.00 9.70 0.91
C ASP A 122 3.34 10.86 0.16
N VAL A 123 2.90 11.88 0.91
CA VAL A 123 2.30 13.10 0.36
C VAL A 123 3.33 13.89 -0.47
N ASP A 124 4.55 14.05 0.03
CA ASP A 124 5.62 14.74 -0.71
C ASP A 124 6.04 13.94 -1.96
N ILE A 125 6.07 12.61 -1.88
CA ILE A 125 6.29 11.73 -3.07
C ILE A 125 5.17 11.96 -4.11
N CYS A 126 3.90 12.02 -3.68
CA CYS A 126 2.78 12.29 -4.59
C CYS A 126 2.90 13.67 -5.26
N ARG A 127 3.27 14.69 -4.51
CA ARG A 127 3.49 16.03 -5.07
C ARG A 127 4.61 16.09 -6.11
N ALA A 128 5.63 15.23 -5.98
CA ALA A 128 6.69 15.14 -6.99
C ALA A 128 6.12 14.74 -8.38
N PHE A 129 5.11 13.87 -8.43
CA PHE A 129 4.44 13.52 -9.69
C PHE A 129 3.70 14.71 -10.30
N ALA A 130 2.99 15.50 -9.47
CA ALA A 130 2.32 16.70 -9.94
C ALA A 130 3.28 17.74 -10.49
N VAL A 131 4.43 17.93 -9.82
CA VAL A 131 5.48 18.84 -10.31
C VAL A 131 6.04 18.35 -11.64
N ALA A 132 6.30 17.06 -11.79
CA ALA A 132 6.82 16.51 -13.04
C ALA A 132 5.86 16.73 -14.21
N MET A 133 4.54 16.55 -13.97
CA MET A 133 3.50 16.69 -14.99
C MET A 133 3.16 18.15 -15.34
N PHE A 134 3.14 19.03 -14.33
CA PHE A 134 2.57 20.38 -14.47
C PHE A 134 3.51 21.52 -14.04
N GLY A 135 4.71 21.21 -13.51
CA GLY A 135 5.59 22.21 -12.92
C GLY A 135 5.05 22.86 -11.64
N ASP A 136 4.01 22.25 -11.02
CA ASP A 136 3.32 22.81 -9.86
C ASP A 136 2.90 21.68 -8.89
N LYS A 137 3.41 21.73 -7.66
CA LYS A 137 3.14 20.75 -6.59
C LYS A 137 1.69 20.72 -6.11
N ASP A 138 0.92 21.77 -6.40
CA ASP A 138 -0.48 21.92 -5.96
C ASP A 138 -1.47 21.44 -7.05
N LYS A 139 -0.96 20.96 -8.20
CA LYS A 139 -1.76 20.31 -9.25
C LYS A 139 -2.03 18.82 -8.92
N ILE A 140 -2.55 18.59 -7.71
CA ILE A 140 -2.84 17.27 -7.18
C ILE A 140 -4.07 17.27 -6.28
N ASP A 141 -4.88 16.23 -6.40
CA ASP A 141 -5.90 15.88 -5.40
C ASP A 141 -5.44 14.64 -4.65
N PHE A 142 -5.73 14.61 -3.36
CA PHE A 142 -5.52 13.43 -2.52
C PHE A 142 -6.86 12.77 -2.23
N VAL A 143 -6.89 11.46 -2.43
CA VAL A 143 -8.05 10.62 -2.12
C VAL A 143 -7.65 9.68 -0.98
N GLU A 144 -8.47 9.67 0.05
CA GLU A 144 -8.29 8.75 1.17
C GLU A 144 -8.54 7.32 0.72
N VAL A 145 -7.63 6.42 1.07
CA VAL A 145 -7.74 4.99 0.81
C VAL A 145 -7.55 4.18 2.08
N ASP A 146 -8.05 2.96 2.08
CA ASP A 146 -7.84 1.99 3.14
C ASP A 146 -7.24 0.67 2.61
N GLY A 147 -7.03 -0.30 3.49
CA GLY A 147 -6.46 -1.59 3.15
C GLY A 147 -7.26 -2.40 2.12
N ARG A 148 -8.59 -2.18 2.04
CA ARG A 148 -9.51 -2.88 1.13
C ARG A 148 -9.64 -2.18 -0.21
N THR A 149 -9.82 -0.87 -0.19
CA THR A 149 -10.24 -0.09 -1.36
C THR A 149 -9.08 0.36 -2.25
N ARG A 150 -7.87 0.52 -1.70
CA ARG A 150 -6.72 1.13 -2.38
C ARG A 150 -6.37 0.50 -3.73
N PHE A 151 -6.42 -0.84 -3.82
CA PHE A 151 -6.05 -1.53 -5.07
C PHE A 151 -7.18 -1.50 -6.10
N GLU A 152 -8.44 -1.53 -5.64
CA GLU A 152 -9.59 -1.40 -6.50
C GLU A 152 -9.66 0.00 -7.11
N MET A 153 -9.48 1.04 -6.29
CA MET A 153 -9.46 2.43 -6.73
C MET A 153 -8.31 2.74 -7.71
N LEU A 154 -7.17 2.05 -7.56
CA LEU A 154 -6.08 2.15 -8.53
C LEU A 154 -6.42 1.39 -9.82
N PHE A 155 -7.04 0.23 -9.72
CA PHE A 155 -7.41 -0.59 -10.87
C PHE A 155 -8.48 0.07 -11.73
N ASP A 156 -9.51 0.66 -11.12
CA ASP A 156 -10.62 1.31 -11.83
C ASP A 156 -10.30 2.74 -12.30
N GLY A 157 -9.16 3.30 -11.88
CA GLY A 157 -8.71 4.64 -12.27
C GLY A 157 -9.33 5.78 -11.46
N THR A 158 -9.96 5.49 -10.31
CA THR A 158 -10.38 6.50 -9.32
C THR A 158 -9.17 7.29 -8.82
N ILE A 159 -8.02 6.62 -8.68
CA ILE A 159 -6.72 7.23 -8.42
C ILE A 159 -5.75 6.90 -9.55
N ASP A 160 -4.85 7.82 -9.88
CA ASP A 160 -3.83 7.63 -10.91
C ASP A 160 -2.59 6.92 -10.35
N ILE A 161 -2.32 7.12 -9.06
CA ILE A 161 -1.18 6.56 -8.34
C ILE A 161 -1.56 6.32 -6.88
N LEU A 162 -1.05 5.24 -6.33
CA LEU A 162 -1.17 4.89 -4.91
C LEU A 162 0.18 5.13 -4.22
N SER A 163 0.23 5.98 -3.18
CA SER A 163 1.37 6.12 -2.26
C SER A 163 0.83 6.13 -0.83
N ALA A 164 0.78 4.96 -0.22
CA ALA A 164 0.11 4.70 1.05
C ALA A 164 0.82 3.58 1.81
N THR A 165 2.11 3.77 2.15
CA THR A 165 2.92 2.78 2.87
C THR A 165 2.67 1.34 2.42
N THR A 166 2.62 1.13 1.09
CA THR A 166 2.15 -0.13 0.52
C THR A 166 3.31 -1.06 0.22
N THR A 167 3.34 -2.22 0.86
CA THR A 167 4.36 -3.25 0.65
C THR A 167 4.24 -3.90 -0.72
N TRP A 168 5.31 -3.92 -1.47
CA TRP A 168 5.44 -4.68 -2.70
C TRP A 168 5.56 -6.18 -2.39
N THR A 169 4.53 -6.95 -2.76
CA THR A 169 4.54 -8.40 -2.65
C THR A 169 4.19 -9.05 -4.00
N TYR A 170 4.66 -10.29 -4.18
CA TYR A 170 4.29 -11.09 -5.34
C TYR A 170 2.77 -11.19 -5.51
N SER A 171 2.05 -11.50 -4.44
CA SER A 171 0.61 -11.68 -4.48
C SER A 171 -0.13 -10.39 -4.88
N ARG A 172 0.29 -9.23 -4.36
CA ARG A 172 -0.30 -7.93 -4.71
C ARG A 172 -0.07 -7.58 -6.16
N ASN A 173 1.16 -7.76 -6.63
CA ASN A 173 1.51 -7.48 -8.02
C ASN A 173 0.70 -8.34 -9.00
N VAL A 174 0.65 -9.66 -8.78
CA VAL A 174 0.01 -10.60 -9.71
C VAL A 174 -1.52 -10.56 -9.63
N LYS A 175 -2.08 -10.53 -8.39
CA LYS A 175 -3.54 -10.57 -8.16
C LYS A 175 -4.22 -9.29 -8.62
N TRP A 176 -3.66 -8.13 -8.26
CA TRP A 176 -4.28 -6.83 -8.49
C TRP A 176 -3.87 -6.17 -9.80
N LYS A 177 -2.94 -6.79 -10.56
CA LYS A 177 -2.41 -6.23 -11.81
C LYS A 177 -1.96 -4.77 -11.63
N ILE A 178 -1.17 -4.55 -10.59
CA ILE A 178 -0.56 -3.27 -10.29
C ILE A 178 0.96 -3.37 -10.44
N GLU A 179 1.58 -2.29 -10.86
CA GLU A 179 3.02 -2.16 -10.98
C GLU A 179 3.55 -1.32 -9.83
N PHE A 180 4.42 -1.92 -9.01
CA PHE A 180 5.15 -1.17 -8.00
C PHE A 180 6.31 -0.42 -8.62
N LEU A 181 6.45 0.83 -8.24
CA LEU A 181 7.56 1.70 -8.59
C LEU A 181 8.78 1.40 -7.70
N PRO A 182 9.93 2.07 -7.88
CA PRO A 182 11.05 1.88 -6.98
C PRO A 182 10.66 2.05 -5.52
N THR A 183 11.12 1.14 -4.68
CA THR A 183 10.87 1.18 -3.24
C THR A 183 11.34 2.51 -2.66
N THR A 184 10.43 3.25 -2.06
CA THR A 184 10.72 4.55 -1.43
C THR A 184 11.01 4.42 0.05
N PHE A 185 10.60 3.33 0.70
CA PHE A 185 10.89 3.09 2.10
C PHE A 185 11.09 1.59 2.37
N TYR A 186 12.29 1.20 2.75
CA TYR A 186 12.59 -0.17 3.20
C TYR A 186 12.29 -0.29 4.68
N ASP A 187 11.31 -1.12 5.01
CA ASP A 187 10.86 -1.39 6.36
C ASP A 187 10.89 -2.90 6.66
N GLY A 188 10.40 -3.27 7.79
CA GLY A 188 10.11 -4.62 8.25
C GLY A 188 9.08 -4.57 9.35
N GLN A 189 8.30 -5.62 9.48
CA GLN A 189 7.31 -5.75 10.53
C GLN A 189 7.98 -6.05 11.88
N GLY A 190 7.38 -5.50 12.94
CA GLY A 190 7.78 -5.76 14.33
C GLY A 190 6.58 -5.77 15.26
N PHE A 191 6.85 -5.59 16.53
CA PHE A 191 5.84 -5.61 17.58
C PHE A 191 6.05 -4.45 18.54
N ILE A 192 4.94 -3.85 19.03
CA ILE A 192 4.95 -2.93 20.15
C ILE A 192 4.26 -3.58 21.35
N VAL A 193 4.82 -3.33 22.53
CA VAL A 193 4.31 -3.84 23.82
C VAL A 193 4.38 -2.77 24.90
N ARG A 194 3.60 -2.95 25.97
CA ARG A 194 3.74 -2.12 27.17
C ARG A 194 5.03 -2.46 27.91
N LYS A 195 5.74 -1.43 28.33
CA LYS A 195 7.04 -1.55 29.03
C LYS A 195 6.94 -2.30 30.35
N ASN A 196 5.79 -2.20 31.04
CA ASN A 196 5.55 -2.87 32.31
C ASN A 196 5.50 -4.41 32.20
N LEU A 197 5.35 -4.96 30.99
CA LEU A 197 5.48 -6.41 30.77
C LEU A 197 6.92 -6.94 31.01
N GLY A 198 7.91 -6.04 31.05
CA GLY A 198 9.30 -6.41 31.32
C GLY A 198 9.98 -7.30 30.30
N VAL A 199 9.39 -7.44 29.11
CA VAL A 199 9.92 -8.29 28.04
C VAL A 199 10.84 -7.48 27.12
N ILE A 200 11.84 -8.17 26.55
CA ILE A 200 12.81 -7.60 25.61
C ILE A 200 12.77 -8.29 24.23
N SER A 201 11.92 -9.29 24.08
CA SER A 201 11.76 -10.07 22.86
C SER A 201 10.31 -10.58 22.76
N ALA A 202 9.74 -10.55 21.56
CA ALA A 202 8.44 -11.14 21.27
C ALA A 202 8.37 -12.64 21.59
N LYS A 203 9.50 -13.33 21.56
CA LYS A 203 9.61 -14.76 21.89
C LYS A 203 9.32 -15.08 23.36
N GLN A 204 9.34 -14.09 24.23
CA GLN A 204 9.03 -14.24 25.65
C GLN A 204 7.52 -14.23 25.94
N LEU A 205 6.70 -13.83 24.96
CA LEU A 205 5.26 -13.62 25.13
C LEU A 205 4.45 -14.87 24.73
N VAL A 206 4.61 -15.95 25.48
CA VAL A 206 3.85 -17.19 25.28
C VAL A 206 2.39 -16.97 25.70
N GLY A 207 1.45 -17.29 24.83
CA GLY A 207 0.00 -17.13 25.07
C GLY A 207 -0.53 -15.70 24.90
N ALA A 208 0.31 -14.76 24.45
CA ALA A 208 -0.08 -13.38 24.27
C ALA A 208 -1.19 -13.21 23.23
N ARG A 209 -2.08 -12.24 23.45
CA ARG A 209 -3.05 -11.75 22.48
C ARG A 209 -2.35 -10.75 21.57
N VAL A 210 -2.38 -11.01 20.27
CA VAL A 210 -1.67 -10.21 19.26
C VAL A 210 -2.66 -9.56 18.33
N CYS A 211 -2.80 -8.25 18.41
CA CYS A 211 -3.59 -7.48 17.46
C CYS A 211 -2.86 -7.35 16.12
N VAL A 212 -3.56 -7.62 15.04
CA VAL A 212 -3.10 -7.40 13.66
C VAL A 212 -4.28 -6.97 12.79
N GLN A 213 -3.99 -6.17 11.77
CA GLN A 213 -4.97 -5.82 10.75
C GLN A 213 -5.20 -7.03 9.82
N GLU A 214 -6.44 -7.46 9.68
CA GLU A 214 -6.81 -8.51 8.71
C GLU A 214 -6.60 -8.02 7.27
N GLU A 215 -6.42 -8.93 6.31
CA GLU A 215 -6.14 -8.66 4.90
C GLU A 215 -4.85 -7.86 4.64
N SER A 216 -3.99 -7.73 5.65
CA SER A 216 -2.66 -7.13 5.54
C SER A 216 -1.55 -8.18 5.44
N THR A 217 -0.34 -7.76 5.06
CA THR A 217 0.85 -8.60 5.17
C THR A 217 1.13 -8.97 6.63
N ALA A 218 0.75 -8.10 7.56
CA ALA A 218 1.05 -8.25 8.98
C ALA A 218 0.43 -9.50 9.61
N SER A 219 -0.80 -9.84 9.25
CA SER A 219 -1.48 -11.04 9.79
C SER A 219 -0.72 -12.32 9.44
N GLN A 220 -0.31 -12.48 8.19
CA GLN A 220 0.45 -13.65 7.75
C GLN A 220 1.84 -13.71 8.38
N ASN A 221 2.56 -12.58 8.42
CA ASN A 221 3.91 -12.52 9.01
C ASN A 221 3.91 -12.86 10.50
N VAL A 222 2.88 -12.44 11.25
CA VAL A 222 2.73 -12.80 12.68
C VAL A 222 2.51 -14.31 12.82
N GLN A 223 1.62 -14.88 12.02
CA GLN A 223 1.39 -16.32 12.03
C GLN A 223 2.69 -17.08 11.76
N ASP A 224 3.40 -16.75 10.67
CA ASP A 224 4.63 -17.40 10.26
C ASP A 224 5.71 -17.30 11.37
N PHE A 225 5.82 -16.13 12.02
CA PHE A 225 6.77 -15.94 13.12
C PHE A 225 6.49 -16.84 14.31
N PHE A 226 5.26 -16.88 14.81
CA PHE A 226 4.90 -17.69 15.97
C PHE A 226 4.95 -19.19 15.68
N GLU A 227 4.58 -19.62 14.46
CA GLU A 227 4.73 -21.00 14.00
C GLU A 227 6.20 -21.42 13.92
N LEU A 228 7.06 -20.59 13.29
CA LEU A 228 8.50 -20.86 13.16
C LEU A 228 9.17 -21.11 14.50
N TRP A 229 8.79 -20.34 15.53
CA TRP A 229 9.37 -20.45 16.87
C TRP A 229 8.58 -21.39 17.78
N ASN A 230 7.52 -22.03 17.27
CA ASN A 230 6.62 -22.91 18.05
C ASN A 230 6.10 -22.25 19.34
N ILE A 231 5.71 -20.98 19.25
CA ILE A 231 5.20 -20.17 20.35
C ILE A 231 3.68 -20.09 20.23
N LYS A 232 2.96 -20.49 21.29
CA LYS A 232 1.50 -20.31 21.33
C LYS A 232 1.15 -18.85 21.50
N TYR A 233 0.18 -18.37 20.74
CA TYR A 233 -0.38 -17.02 20.84
C TYR A 233 -1.87 -17.04 20.48
N THR A 234 -2.58 -15.95 20.74
CA THR A 234 -3.99 -15.75 20.37
C THR A 234 -4.05 -14.61 19.37
N PRO A 235 -4.32 -14.87 18.08
CA PRO A 235 -4.50 -13.80 17.11
C PRO A 235 -5.80 -13.05 17.37
N ILE A 236 -5.74 -11.72 17.38
CA ILE A 236 -6.88 -10.80 17.35
C ILE A 236 -6.82 -10.10 16.00
N ASN A 237 -7.50 -10.70 15.03
CA ASN A 237 -7.57 -10.18 13.67
C ASN A 237 -8.67 -9.12 13.59
N LEU A 238 -8.30 -7.89 13.29
CA LEU A 238 -9.19 -6.74 13.27
C LEU A 238 -9.52 -6.34 11.83
N TYR A 239 -10.77 -6.03 11.59
CA TYR A 239 -11.23 -5.58 10.29
C TYR A 239 -10.71 -4.18 9.96
N PRO A 240 -10.67 -3.77 8.67
CA PRO A 240 -10.14 -2.46 8.27
C PRO A 240 -10.84 -1.22 8.87
N ASP A 241 -12.05 -1.37 9.38
CA ASP A 241 -12.80 -0.35 10.11
C ASP A 241 -12.58 -0.38 11.63
N GLU A 242 -11.78 -1.32 12.12
CA GLU A 242 -11.36 -1.42 13.52
C GLU A 242 -9.90 -0.94 13.63
N SER A 243 -9.58 -0.27 14.73
CA SER A 243 -8.25 0.28 14.99
C SER A 243 -7.44 -0.68 15.89
N PRO A 244 -6.44 -1.42 15.36
CA PRO A 244 -5.62 -2.31 16.18
C PRO A 244 -4.89 -1.60 17.32
N GLU A 245 -4.53 -0.32 17.12
CA GLU A 245 -3.93 0.50 18.17
C GLU A 245 -4.87 0.78 19.33
N ASP A 246 -6.17 1.02 19.07
CA ASP A 246 -7.15 1.26 20.14
C ASP A 246 -7.35 -0.01 20.97
N PHE A 247 -7.54 -1.16 20.32
CA PHE A 247 -7.60 -2.47 21.00
C PHE A 247 -6.35 -2.74 21.87
N TYR A 248 -5.17 -2.35 21.33
CA TYR A 248 -3.93 -2.49 22.09
C TYR A 248 -3.90 -1.51 23.28
N ILE A 249 -4.30 -0.26 23.13
CA ILE A 249 -4.32 0.75 24.21
C ILE A 249 -5.35 0.39 25.28
N ASP A 250 -6.52 -0.12 24.89
CA ASP A 250 -7.58 -0.53 25.80
C ASP A 250 -7.26 -1.83 26.57
N GLY A 251 -6.25 -2.57 26.14
CA GLY A 251 -5.79 -3.77 26.82
C GLY A 251 -6.44 -5.05 26.32
N ASP A 252 -7.14 -5.01 25.20
CA ASP A 252 -7.69 -6.19 24.54
C ASP A 252 -6.60 -7.02 23.89
N CYS A 253 -5.44 -6.40 23.58
CA CYS A 253 -4.24 -7.08 23.11
C CYS A 253 -3.04 -6.80 24.03
N ASP A 254 -2.17 -7.78 24.14
CA ASP A 254 -0.91 -7.68 24.89
C ASP A 254 0.20 -7.07 24.02
N MET A 255 0.09 -7.28 22.69
CA MET A 255 0.99 -6.71 21.70
C MET A 255 0.26 -6.38 20.39
N TYR A 256 0.78 -5.40 19.65
CA TYR A 256 0.32 -5.05 18.32
C TYR A 256 1.45 -5.27 17.31
N GLY A 257 1.13 -5.96 16.21
CA GLY A 257 2.07 -6.31 15.14
C GLY A 257 1.75 -5.61 13.84
N THR A 258 2.67 -4.77 13.35
CA THR A 258 2.63 -4.12 12.04
C THR A 258 4.03 -3.63 11.65
N ASP A 259 4.17 -2.90 10.55
CA ASP A 259 5.41 -2.28 10.10
C ASP A 259 6.03 -1.42 11.19
N ARG A 260 7.34 -1.47 11.36
CA ARG A 260 8.04 -0.72 12.42
C ARG A 260 7.87 0.79 12.28
N SER A 261 7.80 1.28 11.05
CA SER A 261 7.51 2.69 10.79
C SER A 261 6.08 3.07 11.22
N ALA A 262 5.11 2.19 10.97
CA ALA A 262 3.73 2.36 11.44
C ALA A 262 3.65 2.29 12.97
N LEU A 263 4.37 1.35 13.61
CA LEU A 263 4.48 1.29 15.08
C LEU A 263 5.07 2.59 15.66
N ALA A 264 6.10 3.15 15.02
CA ALA A 264 6.67 4.43 15.43
C ALA A 264 5.68 5.58 15.27
N SER A 265 4.95 5.60 14.15
CA SER A 265 3.88 6.56 13.87
C SER A 265 2.80 6.53 14.95
N LYS A 266 2.24 5.36 15.23
CA LYS A 266 1.19 5.19 16.25
C LYS A 266 1.71 5.52 17.64
N LYS A 267 2.90 5.02 18.00
CA LYS A 267 3.53 5.34 19.29
C LYS A 267 3.70 6.84 19.51
N ALA A 268 4.07 7.61 18.50
CA ALA A 268 4.25 9.05 18.59
C ALA A 268 2.93 9.80 18.90
N THR A 269 1.78 9.18 18.65
CA THR A 269 0.45 9.75 18.92
C THR A 269 -0.16 9.26 20.25
N PHE A 270 0.44 8.29 20.93
CA PHE A 270 -0.05 7.79 22.21
C PHE A 270 0.05 8.88 23.29
N MET A 271 -0.85 8.83 24.25
CA MET A 271 -0.84 9.78 25.39
C MET A 271 0.44 9.66 26.23
N TYR A 272 0.99 8.44 26.39
CA TYR A 272 2.21 8.14 27.15
C TYR A 272 3.16 7.27 26.31
N PRO A 273 3.81 7.83 25.26
CA PRO A 273 4.62 7.05 24.34
C PRO A 273 5.83 6.36 25.00
N GLU A 274 6.34 6.90 26.13
CA GLU A 274 7.43 6.32 26.91
C GLU A 274 7.06 5.03 27.64
N GLU A 275 5.78 4.74 27.84
CA GLU A 275 5.29 3.50 28.46
C GLU A 275 5.26 2.31 27.47
N HIS A 276 5.57 2.54 26.20
CA HIS A 276 5.55 1.56 25.14
C HIS A 276 6.94 1.35 24.56
N ILE A 277 7.23 0.11 24.16
CA ILE A 277 8.49 -0.25 23.51
C ILE A 277 8.23 -1.04 22.23
N ILE A 278 8.88 -0.64 21.15
CA ILE A 278 8.96 -1.45 19.92
C ILE A 278 10.07 -2.47 20.12
N LEU A 279 9.71 -3.75 20.07
CA LEU A 279 10.65 -4.86 20.27
C LEU A 279 11.68 -4.92 19.13
N PRO A 280 12.86 -5.52 19.37
CA PRO A 280 13.96 -5.51 18.40
C PRO A 280 13.71 -6.38 17.16
N GLU A 281 12.81 -7.34 17.23
CA GLU A 281 12.56 -8.27 16.14
C GLU A 281 12.09 -7.55 14.87
N ILE A 282 12.64 -8.01 13.74
CA ILE A 282 12.14 -7.71 12.40
C ILE A 282 11.73 -9.04 11.79
N ILE A 283 10.45 -9.24 11.59
CA ILE A 283 9.88 -10.54 11.24
C ILE A 283 9.55 -10.68 9.74
N SER A 284 9.69 -9.59 8.98
CA SER A 284 9.45 -9.60 7.53
C SER A 284 10.34 -8.60 6.80
N LYS A 285 10.24 -8.62 5.47
CA LYS A 285 10.73 -7.56 4.58
C LYS A 285 9.53 -6.79 4.04
N GLU A 286 9.49 -5.49 4.30
CA GLU A 286 8.42 -4.61 3.85
C GLU A 286 9.01 -3.50 2.94
N PRO A 287 9.22 -3.79 1.64
CA PRO A 287 9.61 -2.77 0.67
C PRO A 287 8.37 -1.94 0.31
N LEU A 288 8.23 -0.78 0.93
CA LEU A 288 7.11 0.13 0.70
C LEU A 288 7.41 1.02 -0.50
N GLY A 289 6.42 1.23 -1.34
CA GLY A 289 6.59 2.10 -2.50
C GLY A 289 5.28 2.46 -3.17
N PRO A 290 5.30 3.49 -4.02
CA PRO A 290 4.16 3.84 -4.84
C PRO A 290 3.84 2.74 -5.85
N ALA A 291 2.59 2.69 -6.26
CA ALA A 291 2.12 1.75 -7.29
C ALA A 291 1.21 2.44 -8.29
N VAL A 292 1.25 1.95 -9.52
CA VAL A 292 0.41 2.40 -10.64
C VAL A 292 -0.35 1.22 -11.23
N LYS A 293 -1.36 1.49 -12.03
CA LYS A 293 -2.11 0.47 -12.75
C LYS A 293 -1.19 -0.23 -13.77
N TYR A 294 -1.36 -1.53 -13.91
CA TYR A 294 -0.63 -2.33 -14.89
C TYR A 294 -0.99 -1.93 -16.33
N GLY A 295 0.00 -1.97 -17.23
CA GLY A 295 -0.23 -1.84 -18.67
C GLY A 295 -0.24 -0.40 -19.21
N ASP A 296 -0.06 0.61 -18.36
CA ASP A 296 0.17 2.00 -18.79
C ASP A 296 1.68 2.32 -18.70
N GLN A 297 2.42 1.89 -19.70
CA GLN A 297 3.88 1.97 -19.69
C GLN A 297 4.37 3.42 -19.61
N LYS A 298 3.69 4.36 -20.28
CA LYS A 298 4.09 5.76 -20.27
C LYS A 298 3.97 6.37 -18.88
N TRP A 299 2.84 6.12 -18.20
CA TRP A 299 2.65 6.59 -16.82
C TRP A 299 3.62 5.91 -15.86
N SER A 300 3.83 4.59 -16.00
CA SER A 300 4.81 3.83 -15.22
C SER A 300 6.22 4.40 -15.36
N ASP A 301 6.62 4.75 -16.58
CA ASP A 301 7.96 5.30 -16.84
C ASP A 301 8.10 6.71 -16.24
N ILE A 302 7.12 7.60 -16.42
CA ILE A 302 7.11 8.91 -15.77
C ILE A 302 7.24 8.75 -14.26
N ALA A 303 6.35 7.98 -13.64
CA ALA A 303 6.30 7.84 -12.21
C ALA A 303 7.59 7.20 -11.65
N ARG A 304 8.14 6.20 -12.34
CA ARG A 304 9.41 5.56 -11.97
C ARG A 304 10.56 6.54 -12.00
N TRP A 305 10.70 7.33 -13.07
CA TRP A 305 11.79 8.29 -13.19
C TRP A 305 11.65 9.46 -12.23
N VAL A 306 10.46 9.87 -11.87
CA VAL A 306 10.25 10.86 -10.79
C VAL A 306 10.82 10.35 -9.47
N VAL A 307 10.58 9.09 -9.10
CA VAL A 307 11.19 8.52 -7.88
C VAL A 307 12.70 8.44 -8.00
N TYR A 308 13.23 7.99 -9.14
CA TYR A 308 14.69 7.92 -9.33
C TYR A 308 15.38 9.28 -9.30
N VAL A 309 14.75 10.34 -9.81
CA VAL A 309 15.29 11.70 -9.75
C VAL A 309 15.51 12.16 -8.32
N LEU A 310 14.63 11.79 -7.39
CA LEU A 310 14.81 12.09 -5.96
C LEU A 310 16.09 11.43 -5.40
N PHE A 311 16.37 10.18 -5.81
CA PHE A 311 17.58 9.45 -5.39
C PHE A 311 18.83 10.00 -6.04
N ILE A 312 18.79 10.28 -7.35
CA ILE A 312 19.90 10.84 -8.14
C ILE A 312 20.30 12.18 -7.58
N ALA A 313 19.35 13.05 -7.27
CA ALA A 313 19.64 14.36 -6.70
C ALA A 313 20.32 14.25 -5.32
N GLU A 314 19.90 13.30 -4.47
CA GLU A 314 20.60 13.03 -3.21
C GLU A 314 22.03 12.51 -3.46
N GLU A 315 22.23 11.64 -4.45
CA GLU A 315 23.54 11.07 -4.81
C GLU A 315 24.52 12.16 -5.28
N TRP A 316 24.02 13.13 -6.04
CA TRP A 316 24.81 14.26 -6.53
C TRP A 316 24.86 15.45 -5.58
N GLU A 317 24.30 15.30 -4.37
CA GLU A 317 24.22 16.35 -3.36
C GLU A 317 23.46 17.61 -3.81
N ILE A 318 22.57 17.45 -4.80
CA ILE A 318 21.65 18.49 -5.26
C ILE A 318 20.41 18.46 -4.37
N ASN A 319 19.98 19.62 -3.89
CA ASN A 319 18.82 19.78 -3.01
C ASN A 319 18.03 21.05 -3.36
N SER A 320 16.88 21.25 -2.73
CA SER A 320 15.98 22.37 -3.01
C SER A 320 16.63 23.75 -2.81
N GLN A 321 17.66 23.84 -1.94
CA GLN A 321 18.31 25.09 -1.58
C GLN A 321 19.47 25.44 -2.53
N ASN A 322 20.19 24.42 -3.04
CA ASN A 322 21.38 24.64 -3.83
C ASN A 322 21.18 24.39 -5.34
N ILE A 323 20.07 23.83 -5.78
CA ILE A 323 19.86 23.44 -7.19
C ILE A 323 20.09 24.59 -8.18
N ASP A 324 19.71 25.81 -7.83
CA ASP A 324 19.91 26.98 -8.70
C ASP A 324 21.38 27.24 -9.01
N SER A 325 22.30 26.89 -8.11
CA SER A 325 23.73 27.04 -8.34
C SER A 325 24.30 26.07 -9.38
N PHE A 326 23.54 25.09 -9.81
CA PHE A 326 23.93 24.11 -10.82
C PHE A 326 23.52 24.50 -12.26
N LYS A 327 22.80 25.62 -12.46
CA LYS A 327 22.39 26.07 -13.80
C LYS A 327 23.56 26.35 -14.75
N GLU A 328 24.71 26.73 -14.23
CA GLU A 328 25.93 26.98 -15.03
C GLU A 328 26.95 25.83 -14.91
N ASN A 329 26.50 24.66 -14.40
CA ASN A 329 27.40 23.53 -14.22
C ASN A 329 27.83 22.95 -15.59
N LYS A 330 29.13 22.64 -15.73
CA LYS A 330 29.69 22.12 -16.99
C LYS A 330 29.63 20.61 -17.14
N ASP A 331 29.23 19.87 -16.09
CA ASP A 331 29.05 18.43 -16.18
C ASP A 331 27.83 18.08 -17.07
N PRO A 332 28.03 17.35 -18.17
CA PRO A 332 26.98 17.02 -19.10
C PRO A 332 25.78 16.27 -18.43
N LYS A 333 26.02 15.52 -17.37
CA LYS A 333 24.97 14.82 -16.63
C LYS A 333 24.07 15.80 -15.90
N ILE A 334 24.69 16.78 -15.24
CA ILE A 334 23.98 17.83 -14.51
C ILE A 334 23.23 18.74 -15.49
N GLN A 335 23.83 19.10 -16.62
CA GLN A 335 23.16 19.89 -17.64
C GLN A 335 21.91 19.19 -18.18
N ARG A 336 21.97 17.86 -18.42
CA ARG A 336 20.78 17.09 -18.81
C ARG A 336 19.71 17.09 -17.71
N PHE A 337 20.13 16.88 -16.47
CA PHE A 337 19.24 16.93 -15.31
C PHE A 337 18.53 18.28 -15.16
N MET A 338 19.25 19.36 -15.43
CA MET A 338 18.72 20.73 -15.39
C MET A 338 17.86 21.10 -16.60
N GLY A 339 17.82 20.24 -17.64
CA GLY A 339 17.10 20.51 -18.90
C GLY A 339 17.84 21.44 -19.85
N GLU A 340 19.13 21.71 -19.62
CA GLU A 340 19.96 22.63 -20.38
C GLU A 340 20.78 21.95 -21.51
N ARG A 341 20.64 20.64 -21.63
CA ARG A 341 21.33 19.84 -22.62
C ARG A 341 20.47 18.69 -23.13
N ASP A 342 20.59 18.42 -24.41
CA ASP A 342 19.94 17.27 -25.05
C ASP A 342 20.38 15.93 -24.42
N GLY A 343 19.49 14.97 -24.40
CA GLY A 343 19.79 13.58 -24.12
C GLY A 343 20.55 12.93 -25.28
N GLU A 344 20.97 11.68 -25.10
CA GLU A 344 21.71 10.91 -26.11
C GLU A 344 20.89 10.72 -27.40
N ASP A 345 19.59 10.39 -27.25
CA ASP A 345 18.68 10.07 -28.36
C ASP A 345 17.47 11.01 -28.45
N PHE A 346 17.37 12.05 -27.62
CA PHE A 346 16.20 12.91 -27.52
C PHE A 346 16.59 14.38 -27.40
N PRO A 347 15.72 15.31 -27.81
CA PRO A 347 15.93 16.74 -27.63
C PRO A 347 16.11 17.14 -26.14
N HIS A 348 15.46 16.45 -25.22
CA HIS A 348 15.63 16.55 -23.77
C HIS A 348 15.07 15.31 -23.07
N LEU A 349 15.44 15.07 -21.80
CA LEU A 349 15.07 13.86 -21.07
C LEU A 349 13.55 13.63 -20.90
N GLY A 350 12.76 14.69 -20.93
CA GLY A 350 11.29 14.60 -20.86
C GLY A 350 10.57 14.41 -22.19
N ALA A 351 11.26 14.56 -23.34
CA ALA A 351 10.63 14.69 -24.66
C ALA A 351 9.73 13.51 -25.06
N LYS A 352 10.13 12.27 -24.73
CA LYS A 352 9.34 11.07 -25.06
C LYS A 352 8.26 10.76 -24.02
N LEU A 353 8.23 11.48 -22.92
CA LEU A 353 7.27 11.34 -21.83
C LEU A 353 6.29 12.52 -21.79
N ASP A 354 6.38 13.46 -22.75
CA ASP A 354 5.61 14.71 -22.80
C ASP A 354 5.79 15.58 -21.54
N LEU A 355 6.99 15.49 -20.93
CA LEU A 355 7.38 16.34 -19.82
C LEU A 355 8.20 17.54 -20.30
N SER A 356 8.20 18.64 -19.53
CA SER A 356 9.08 19.79 -19.81
C SER A 356 10.55 19.40 -19.80
N SER A 357 11.41 20.18 -20.45
CA SER A 357 12.86 19.92 -20.44
C SER A 357 13.45 19.95 -19.03
N ASP A 358 12.94 20.82 -18.18
CA ASP A 358 13.39 21.09 -16.82
C ASP A 358 12.59 20.37 -15.73
N TRP A 359 11.80 19.34 -16.07
CA TRP A 359 10.94 18.66 -15.11
C TRP A 359 11.67 18.15 -13.87
N ALA A 360 12.89 17.60 -14.04
CA ALA A 360 13.69 17.10 -12.94
C ALA A 360 14.17 18.22 -12.01
N TYR A 361 14.60 19.36 -12.61
CA TYR A 361 14.92 20.56 -11.85
C TYR A 361 13.71 21.04 -11.04
N GLN A 362 12.52 21.13 -11.66
CA GLN A 362 11.30 21.59 -10.98
C GLN A 362 10.93 20.68 -9.81
N VAL A 363 11.04 19.37 -9.97
CA VAL A 363 10.76 18.40 -8.89
C VAL A 363 11.67 18.69 -7.68
N ILE A 364 12.98 18.82 -7.89
CA ILE A 364 13.90 19.06 -6.77
C ILE A 364 13.74 20.46 -6.19
N LYS A 365 13.50 21.46 -7.03
CA LYS A 365 13.29 22.84 -6.59
C LYS A 365 12.10 22.99 -5.64
N GLN A 366 10.98 22.30 -5.92
CA GLN A 366 9.74 22.48 -5.16
C GLN A 366 9.57 21.45 -4.04
N ILE A 367 10.08 20.24 -4.21
CA ILE A 367 9.87 19.12 -3.28
C ILE A 367 11.14 18.82 -2.47
N GLY A 368 12.30 18.97 -3.08
CA GLY A 368 13.59 18.53 -2.54
C GLY A 368 14.01 17.14 -3.04
N ASN A 369 15.18 16.71 -2.63
CA ASN A 369 15.68 15.37 -2.89
C ASN A 369 15.13 14.37 -1.85
N TYR A 370 15.40 13.07 -2.04
CA TYR A 370 14.90 12.03 -1.13
C TYR A 370 15.35 12.25 0.34
N ARG A 371 16.57 12.72 0.58
CA ARG A 371 17.03 13.03 1.94
C ARG A 371 16.17 14.11 2.59
N GLU A 372 15.86 15.18 1.86
CA GLU A 372 15.05 16.28 2.39
C GLU A 372 13.64 15.79 2.75
N ILE A 373 13.02 14.99 1.87
CA ILE A 373 11.70 14.39 2.13
C ILE A 373 11.75 13.49 3.37
N TYR A 374 12.77 12.64 3.48
CA TYR A 374 12.93 11.73 4.62
C TYR A 374 13.14 12.49 5.94
N GLU A 375 14.14 13.39 5.97
CA GLU A 375 14.50 14.12 7.19
C GLU A 375 13.37 15.04 7.69
N LYS A 376 12.63 15.64 6.77
CA LYS A 376 11.48 16.51 7.08
C LYS A 376 10.33 15.76 7.72
N ASN A 377 10.01 14.56 7.23
CA ASN A 377 8.77 13.89 7.57
C ASN A 377 8.92 12.78 8.63
N VAL A 378 10.00 12.00 8.55
CA VAL A 378 10.18 10.78 9.37
C VAL A 378 11.55 10.68 10.02
N GLY A 379 12.46 11.58 9.70
CA GLY A 379 13.87 11.54 10.08
C GLY A 379 14.16 11.67 11.58
N PRO A 380 15.42 11.55 11.99
CA PRO A 380 15.84 11.53 13.39
C PRO A 380 15.45 12.76 14.23
N LYS A 381 15.14 13.89 13.57
CA LYS A 381 14.73 15.14 14.24
C LYS A 381 13.21 15.31 14.35
N THR A 382 12.44 14.38 13.81
CA THR A 382 10.98 14.34 13.95
C THR A 382 10.58 13.51 15.17
N ASP A 383 9.32 13.56 15.55
CA ASP A 383 8.78 12.75 16.65
C ASP A 383 8.88 11.22 16.37
N LEU A 384 8.96 10.80 15.10
CA LEU A 384 9.20 9.42 14.73
C LEU A 384 10.64 8.99 14.99
N GLY A 385 11.60 9.90 14.85
CA GLY A 385 13.02 9.66 15.12
C GLY A 385 13.65 8.55 14.28
N LEU A 386 13.15 8.27 13.07
CA LEU A 386 13.58 7.13 12.28
C LEU A 386 14.97 7.36 11.69
N LYS A 387 15.86 6.41 11.94
CA LYS A 387 17.19 6.40 11.30
C LYS A 387 17.08 5.87 9.89
N ARG A 388 17.85 6.41 8.96
CA ARG A 388 17.86 6.00 7.54
C ARG A 388 18.06 4.49 7.34
N GLY A 389 18.95 3.85 8.09
CA GLY A 389 19.19 2.41 7.95
C GLY A 389 19.37 1.96 6.50
N MET A 390 18.54 1.03 6.04
CA MET A 390 18.48 0.57 4.63
C MET A 390 18.01 1.66 3.65
N ASN A 391 17.37 2.70 4.13
CA ASN A 391 16.90 3.85 3.34
C ASN A 391 18.01 4.86 3.00
N LYS A 392 19.28 4.49 3.14
CA LYS A 392 20.42 5.25 2.62
C LYS A 392 20.67 4.89 1.16
N LEU A 393 21.40 5.78 0.47
CA LEU A 393 21.98 5.47 -0.84
C LEU A 393 22.91 4.25 -0.75
N TYR A 394 23.01 3.48 -1.83
CA TYR A 394 23.93 2.35 -1.95
C TYR A 394 25.38 2.73 -1.66
N THR A 395 25.80 3.94 -2.04
CA THR A 395 27.14 4.49 -1.74
C THR A 395 27.39 4.72 -0.23
N LYS A 396 26.32 4.72 0.58
CA LYS A 396 26.36 4.89 2.05
C LYS A 396 25.88 3.63 2.80
N GLY A 397 25.92 2.48 2.12
CA GLY A 397 25.54 1.18 2.69
C GLY A 397 24.04 0.94 2.86
N GLY A 398 23.21 1.62 2.07
CA GLY A 398 21.77 1.40 1.98
C GLY A 398 21.36 0.67 0.72
N LEU A 399 20.06 0.70 0.42
CA LEU A 399 19.46 0.00 -0.73
C LEU A 399 18.92 0.96 -1.81
N LEU A 400 18.97 2.28 -1.58
CA LEU A 400 18.52 3.22 -2.60
C LEU A 400 19.54 3.28 -3.74
N TYR A 401 19.08 2.87 -4.92
CA TYR A 401 19.86 2.84 -6.14
C TYR A 401 19.00 3.32 -7.30
N ALA A 402 19.52 4.22 -8.11
CA ALA A 402 18.87 4.69 -9.33
C ALA A 402 19.73 4.35 -10.56
N PRO A 403 19.10 3.93 -11.68
CA PRO A 403 19.82 3.80 -12.95
C PRO A 403 20.28 5.17 -13.46
N PRO A 404 21.30 5.20 -14.34
CA PRO A 404 21.81 6.45 -14.89
C PRO A 404 20.75 7.23 -15.69
N LEU A 405 20.60 8.51 -15.41
CA LEU A 405 19.74 9.44 -16.15
C LEU A 405 20.50 9.98 -17.37
N ARG A 406 20.30 9.37 -18.55
CA ARG A 406 20.96 9.75 -19.80
C ARG A 406 20.17 9.31 -21.03
#